data_aa0122a113d2f88f1efa7ed13330f121
#
_entry.id   aa0122a113d2f88f1efa7ed13330f121
#
_cell.length_a   1.000
_cell.length_b   1.000
_cell.length_c   1.000
_cell.angle_alpha   90.00
_cell.angle_beta   90.00
_cell.angle_gamma   90.00
#
_symmetry.space_group_name_H-M   'P 1'
#
loop_
_entity.id
_entity.type
_entity.pdbx_description
1 polymer ?
#
loop_
_entity_poly.entity_id
_entity_poly.type
_entity_poly.pdbx_seq_one_letter_code
_entity_poly.pdbx_strand_id
1 'polypeptide(L)'
;MAFLTNEKLTIVGAAGMIGSNMAQTALMMGLTSNLCLYDVFSPEGVAEEMRQCGFDGVNITATTDVKEAFTDAKYIISSGGAPRKAGMTREDLLKGNCEIAEQLGKDIKTYCPDVKHVVIIFNPADLTGLVTLLYSGLKPSQVTTLAALDSTRLQSALAKKFGVMQNQITGCATYGGHGEQMAVFA
;
A
#
# COMPACT_ATOMS: atom_id res chain seq x y z
N MET A 1 -9.50 15.57 16.03
CA MET A 1 -9.37 15.59 14.56
C MET A 1 -10.63 14.95 13.98
N ALA A 2 -11.18 15.42 12.86
CA ALA A 2 -12.30 14.75 12.21
C ALA A 2 -11.77 13.69 11.25
N PHE A 3 -12.23 12.46 11.38
CA PHE A 3 -11.87 11.35 10.49
C PHE A 3 -12.88 11.16 9.38
N LEU A 4 -12.43 10.73 8.19
CA LEU A 4 -13.31 10.44 7.06
C LEU A 4 -14.20 9.22 7.34
N THR A 5 -13.70 8.24 8.10
CA THR A 5 -14.45 7.04 8.48
C THR A 5 -13.95 6.49 9.82
N ASN A 6 -14.76 5.63 10.42
CA ASN A 6 -14.38 4.77 11.57
C ASN A 6 -14.16 3.31 11.15
N GLU A 7 -14.24 3.02 9.85
CA GLU A 7 -14.04 1.68 9.32
C GLU A 7 -12.56 1.28 9.39
N LYS A 8 -12.32 0.00 9.64
CA LYS A 8 -10.97 -0.53 9.81
C LYS A 8 -10.15 -0.43 8.51
N LEU A 9 -9.02 0.26 8.62
CA LEU A 9 -7.94 0.24 7.63
C LEU A 9 -6.82 -0.67 8.13
N THR A 10 -6.46 -1.67 7.37
CA THR A 10 -5.33 -2.55 7.65
C THR A 10 -4.15 -2.20 6.75
N ILE A 11 -3.01 -1.91 7.36
CA ILE A 11 -1.72 -1.73 6.66
C ILE A 11 -0.94 -3.04 6.75
N VAL A 12 -0.70 -3.68 5.62
CA VAL A 12 0.08 -4.92 5.50
C VAL A 12 1.52 -4.57 5.15
N GLY A 13 2.47 -5.16 5.86
CA GLY A 13 3.89 -4.79 5.78
C GLY A 13 4.24 -3.60 6.68
N ALA A 14 3.52 -3.46 7.80
CA ALA A 14 3.55 -2.28 8.65
C ALA A 14 4.85 -2.13 9.47
N ALA A 15 5.60 -3.20 9.71
CA ALA A 15 6.91 -3.13 10.35
C ALA A 15 8.00 -2.55 9.42
N GLY A 16 7.75 -2.52 8.10
CA GLY A 16 8.65 -1.93 7.11
C GLY A 16 8.53 -0.41 7.02
N MET A 17 9.58 0.22 6.46
CA MET A 17 9.64 1.68 6.30
C MET A 17 8.44 2.24 5.50
N ILE A 18 8.02 1.60 4.43
CA ILE A 18 6.89 2.05 3.61
C ILE A 18 5.58 1.93 4.40
N GLY A 19 5.35 0.76 5.02
CA GLY A 19 4.13 0.50 5.79
C GLY A 19 3.97 1.46 6.98
N SER A 20 5.03 1.70 7.75
CA SER A 20 5.01 2.63 8.87
C SER A 20 4.71 4.07 8.42
N ASN A 21 5.35 4.54 7.34
CA ASN A 21 5.07 5.86 6.77
C ASN A 21 3.62 6.02 6.27
N MET A 22 3.07 4.96 5.64
CA MET A 22 1.68 4.98 5.19
C MET A 22 0.71 5.05 6.37
N ALA A 23 0.98 4.29 7.43
CA ALA A 23 0.19 4.31 8.64
C ALA A 23 0.16 5.71 9.27
N GLN A 24 1.33 6.33 9.46
CA GLN A 24 1.43 7.69 9.96
C GLN A 24 0.71 8.69 9.06
N THR A 25 0.91 8.59 7.74
CA THR A 25 0.24 9.48 6.78
C THR A 25 -1.27 9.33 6.83
N ALA A 26 -1.80 8.10 6.92
CA ALA A 26 -3.23 7.86 7.05
C ALA A 26 -3.83 8.54 8.29
N LEU A 27 -3.13 8.51 9.42
CA LEU A 27 -3.54 9.19 10.64
C LEU A 27 -3.45 10.73 10.50
N MET A 28 -2.35 11.24 9.94
CA MET A 28 -2.17 12.69 9.72
C MET A 28 -3.23 13.26 8.76
N MET A 29 -3.65 12.49 7.76
CA MET A 29 -4.72 12.87 6.84
C MET A 29 -6.12 12.65 7.41
N GLY A 30 -6.25 12.04 8.59
CA GLY A 30 -7.55 11.74 9.20
C GLY A 30 -8.37 10.74 8.39
N LEU A 31 -7.75 9.76 7.73
CA LEU A 31 -8.46 8.82 6.86
C LEU A 31 -9.38 7.89 7.67
N THR A 32 -8.91 7.36 8.79
CA THR A 32 -9.71 6.50 9.67
C THR A 32 -9.34 6.68 11.13
N SER A 33 -10.33 6.49 12.00
CA SER A 33 -10.11 6.37 13.44
C SER A 33 -9.84 4.93 13.92
N ASN A 34 -9.75 3.95 13.00
CA ASN A 34 -9.52 2.54 13.33
C ASN A 34 -8.44 1.94 12.42
N LEU A 35 -7.20 1.97 12.90
CA LEU A 35 -6.01 1.53 12.17
C LEU A 35 -5.49 0.21 12.73
N CYS A 36 -5.27 -0.77 11.85
CA CYS A 36 -4.60 -2.03 12.18
C CYS A 36 -3.26 -2.14 11.43
N LEU A 37 -2.20 -2.36 12.18
CA LEU A 37 -0.86 -2.61 11.66
C LEU A 37 -0.62 -4.12 11.65
N TYR A 38 -0.39 -4.68 10.47
CA TYR A 38 -0.11 -6.11 10.30
C TYR A 38 1.21 -6.32 9.58
N ASP A 39 2.01 -7.23 10.11
CA ASP A 39 3.22 -7.73 9.46
C ASP A 39 3.52 -9.15 9.96
N VAL A 40 4.36 -9.89 9.24
CA VAL A 40 4.92 -11.17 9.69
C VAL A 40 5.94 -11.00 10.82
N PHE A 41 6.51 -9.80 10.93
CA PHE A 41 7.30 -9.35 12.07
C PHE A 41 6.48 -8.43 12.95
N SER A 42 6.65 -8.48 14.28
CA SER A 42 5.85 -7.66 15.20
C SER A 42 5.90 -6.16 14.83
N PRO A 43 4.75 -5.53 14.46
CA PRO A 43 4.66 -4.10 14.20
C PRO A 43 4.37 -3.28 15.45
N GLU A 44 4.44 -3.87 16.65
CA GLU A 44 4.06 -3.20 17.91
C GLU A 44 4.92 -1.97 18.20
N GLY A 45 6.22 -1.99 17.88
CA GLY A 45 7.07 -0.81 18.05
C GLY A 45 6.57 0.38 17.23
N VAL A 46 6.15 0.15 15.99
CA VAL A 46 5.58 1.18 15.12
C VAL A 46 4.24 1.69 15.67
N ALA A 47 3.39 0.78 16.16
CA ALA A 47 2.12 1.15 16.75
C ALA A 47 2.29 2.01 18.01
N GLU A 48 3.26 1.67 18.85
CA GLU A 48 3.55 2.43 20.06
C GLU A 48 4.07 3.84 19.74
N GLU A 49 4.99 3.97 18.78
CA GLU A 49 5.44 5.29 18.31
C GLU A 49 4.26 6.15 17.81
N MET A 50 3.30 5.55 17.09
CA MET A 50 2.12 6.26 16.61
C MET A 50 1.17 6.66 17.74
N ARG A 51 0.97 5.80 18.73
CA ARG A 51 0.16 6.14 19.92
C ARG A 51 0.79 7.34 20.67
N GLN A 52 2.11 7.38 20.76
CA GLN A 52 2.87 8.46 21.39
C GLN A 52 2.81 9.78 20.59
N CYS A 53 2.48 9.76 19.30
CA CYS A 53 2.27 10.97 18.50
C CYS A 53 1.00 11.77 18.88
N GLY A 54 0.15 11.23 19.77
CA GLY A 54 -1.01 11.96 20.30
C GLY A 54 -2.15 12.15 19.29
N PHE A 55 -2.42 11.18 18.44
CA PHE A 55 -3.61 11.20 17.57
C PHE A 55 -4.87 10.92 18.41
N ASP A 56 -5.63 11.97 18.74
CA ASP A 56 -6.84 11.85 19.56
C ASP A 56 -7.96 11.08 18.82
N GLY A 57 -8.61 10.17 19.56
CA GLY A 57 -9.77 9.44 19.09
C GLY A 57 -9.47 8.34 18.06
N VAL A 58 -8.22 7.86 18.01
CA VAL A 58 -7.79 6.77 17.13
C VAL A 58 -7.58 5.50 17.93
N ASN A 59 -8.13 4.40 17.41
CA ASN A 59 -7.78 3.05 17.82
C ASN A 59 -6.65 2.53 16.92
N ILE A 60 -5.49 2.23 17.51
CA ILE A 60 -4.33 1.68 16.80
C ILE A 60 -4.04 0.30 17.36
N THR A 61 -4.21 -0.73 16.55
CA THR A 61 -3.88 -2.12 16.87
C THR A 61 -2.69 -2.59 16.06
N ALA A 62 -1.92 -3.53 16.60
CA ALA A 62 -0.79 -4.17 15.93
C ALA A 62 -0.87 -5.68 16.15
N THR A 63 -0.65 -6.44 15.10
CA THR A 63 -0.75 -7.90 15.18
C THR A 63 0.11 -8.60 14.14
N THR A 64 0.49 -9.84 14.44
CA THR A 64 1.08 -10.78 13.48
C THR A 64 0.10 -11.88 13.06
N ASP A 65 -1.13 -11.84 13.59
CA ASP A 65 -2.19 -12.77 13.24
C ASP A 65 -3.00 -12.25 12.07
N VAL A 66 -2.99 -12.99 10.98
CA VAL A 66 -3.68 -12.63 9.73
C VAL A 66 -5.20 -12.53 9.93
N LYS A 67 -5.80 -13.41 10.73
CA LYS A 67 -7.22 -13.40 10.99
C LYS A 67 -7.62 -12.13 11.75
N GLU A 68 -6.88 -11.78 12.79
CA GLU A 68 -7.11 -10.55 13.54
C GLU A 68 -6.95 -9.32 12.64
N ALA A 69 -5.90 -9.30 11.81
CA ALA A 69 -5.63 -8.20 10.90
C ALA A 69 -6.75 -7.94 9.90
N PHE A 70 -7.31 -9.01 9.32
CA PHE A 70 -8.25 -8.90 8.19
C PHE A 70 -9.72 -8.94 8.62
N THR A 71 -10.07 -9.53 9.78
CA THR A 71 -11.44 -9.51 10.26
C THR A 71 -11.95 -8.06 10.36
N ASP A 72 -13.11 -7.79 9.75
CA ASP A 72 -13.76 -6.48 9.66
C ASP A 72 -12.96 -5.38 8.91
N ALA A 73 -11.87 -5.72 8.25
CA ALA A 73 -11.14 -4.76 7.41
C ALA A 73 -12.02 -4.31 6.23
N LYS A 74 -12.20 -3.00 6.07
CA LYS A 74 -12.91 -2.40 4.94
C LYS A 74 -11.96 -1.80 3.90
N TYR A 75 -10.76 -1.44 4.33
CA TYR A 75 -9.70 -0.95 3.46
C TYR A 75 -8.39 -1.66 3.80
N ILE A 76 -7.63 -2.00 2.78
CA ILE A 76 -6.32 -2.64 2.92
C ILE A 76 -5.31 -1.91 2.05
N ILE A 77 -4.16 -1.58 2.60
CA ILE A 77 -3.00 -1.11 1.84
C ILE A 77 -1.86 -2.08 2.11
N SER A 78 -1.33 -2.69 1.06
CA SER A 78 -0.26 -3.69 1.19
C SER A 78 1.04 -3.23 0.55
N SER A 79 2.07 -3.12 1.39
CA SER A 79 3.48 -2.97 1.01
C SER A 79 4.32 -4.21 1.36
N GLY A 80 3.67 -5.30 1.73
CA GLY A 80 4.25 -6.50 2.33
C GLY A 80 5.03 -7.41 1.39
N GLY A 81 5.59 -6.90 0.30
CA GLY A 81 6.44 -7.68 -0.60
C GLY A 81 7.87 -7.88 -0.07
N ALA A 82 8.54 -8.94 -0.53
CA ALA A 82 9.94 -9.17 -0.24
C ALA A 82 10.83 -8.19 -1.03
N PRO A 83 11.84 -7.57 -0.40
CA PRO A 83 12.81 -6.73 -1.09
C PRO A 83 13.76 -7.58 -1.93
N ARG A 84 14.26 -7.01 -3.05
CA ARG A 84 15.29 -7.66 -3.85
C ARG A 84 16.59 -7.77 -3.05
N LYS A 85 17.11 -9.00 -2.93
CA LYS A 85 18.40 -9.27 -2.29
C LYS A 85 19.51 -9.34 -3.34
N ALA A 86 20.76 -9.14 -2.90
CA ALA A 86 21.93 -9.33 -3.77
C ALA A 86 21.94 -10.77 -4.33
N GLY A 87 22.17 -10.89 -5.63
CA GLY A 87 22.17 -12.17 -6.35
C GLY A 87 20.80 -12.68 -6.83
N MET A 88 19.68 -12.06 -6.42
CA MET A 88 18.37 -12.42 -6.95
C MET A 88 18.15 -11.87 -8.35
N THR A 89 17.61 -12.70 -9.23
CA THR A 89 17.13 -12.26 -10.55
C THR A 89 15.81 -11.49 -10.40
N ARG A 90 15.38 -10.82 -11.48
CA ARG A 90 14.03 -10.20 -11.51
C ARG A 90 12.93 -11.26 -11.47
N GLU A 91 13.17 -12.42 -12.05
CA GLU A 91 12.24 -13.54 -12.08
C GLU A 91 12.05 -14.16 -10.70
N ASP A 92 13.13 -14.34 -9.93
CA ASP A 92 13.05 -14.83 -8.55
C ASP A 92 12.20 -13.90 -7.67
N LEU A 93 12.43 -12.58 -7.80
CA LEU A 93 11.65 -11.59 -7.07
C LEU A 93 10.17 -11.62 -7.49
N LEU A 94 9.92 -11.71 -8.80
CA LEU A 94 8.57 -11.79 -9.34
C LEU A 94 7.83 -13.00 -8.78
N LYS A 95 8.45 -14.19 -8.83
CA LYS A 95 7.85 -15.43 -8.33
C LYS A 95 7.50 -15.30 -6.84
N GLY A 96 8.46 -14.91 -6.01
CA GLY A 96 8.25 -14.78 -4.56
C GLY A 96 7.16 -13.76 -4.22
N ASN A 97 7.14 -12.61 -4.90
CA ASN A 97 6.11 -11.59 -4.65
C ASN A 97 4.73 -11.98 -5.20
N CYS A 98 4.66 -12.78 -6.26
CA CYS A 98 3.39 -13.36 -6.72
C CYS A 98 2.84 -14.39 -5.71
N GLU A 99 3.69 -15.20 -5.08
CA GLU A 99 3.28 -16.12 -4.00
C GLU A 99 2.72 -15.36 -2.78
N ILE A 100 3.35 -14.25 -2.41
CA ILE A 100 2.84 -13.35 -1.36
C ILE A 100 1.49 -12.74 -1.76
N ALA A 101 1.33 -12.30 -3.00
CA ALA A 101 0.10 -11.72 -3.52
C ALA A 101 -1.04 -12.74 -3.59
N GLU A 102 -0.73 -14.00 -3.94
CA GLU A 102 -1.68 -15.12 -3.93
C GLU A 102 -2.18 -15.37 -2.51
N GLN A 103 -1.26 -15.45 -1.53
CA GLN A 103 -1.64 -15.65 -0.14
C GLN A 103 -2.49 -14.49 0.38
N LEU A 104 -2.09 -13.25 0.10
CA LEU A 104 -2.89 -12.06 0.42
C LEU A 104 -4.31 -12.13 -0.15
N GLY A 105 -4.45 -12.54 -1.41
CA GLY A 105 -5.78 -12.72 -2.03
C GLY A 105 -6.62 -13.78 -1.32
N LYS A 106 -6.02 -14.92 -0.95
CA LYS A 106 -6.70 -15.99 -0.20
C LYS A 106 -7.12 -15.53 1.20
N ASP A 107 -6.29 -14.75 1.88
CA ASP A 107 -6.58 -14.21 3.21
C ASP A 107 -7.74 -13.21 3.15
N ILE A 108 -7.75 -12.31 2.15
CA ILE A 108 -8.86 -11.39 1.90
C ILE A 108 -10.17 -12.18 1.68
N LYS A 109 -10.14 -13.16 0.79
CA LYS A 109 -11.31 -14.00 0.51
C LYS A 109 -11.86 -14.69 1.76
N THR A 110 -10.97 -15.11 2.65
CA THR A 110 -11.31 -15.91 3.83
C THR A 110 -11.81 -15.03 4.98
N TYR A 111 -11.16 -13.91 5.23
CA TYR A 111 -11.37 -13.14 6.47
C TYR A 111 -12.09 -11.81 6.27
N CYS A 112 -12.06 -11.23 5.07
CA CYS A 112 -12.75 -9.95 4.77
C CYS A 112 -13.31 -9.89 3.33
N PRO A 113 -14.17 -10.83 2.93
CA PRO A 113 -14.71 -10.88 1.56
C PRO A 113 -15.54 -9.65 1.17
N ASP A 114 -15.94 -8.85 2.14
CA ASP A 114 -16.70 -7.61 1.99
C ASP A 114 -15.82 -6.34 2.08
N VAL A 115 -14.49 -6.48 1.92
CA VAL A 115 -13.56 -5.36 1.83
C VAL A 115 -13.97 -4.42 0.70
N LYS A 116 -13.95 -3.12 0.96
CA LYS A 116 -14.37 -2.12 -0.02
C LYS A 116 -13.29 -1.85 -1.05
N HIS A 117 -12.04 -1.73 -0.61
CA HIS A 117 -10.93 -1.43 -1.49
C HIS A 117 -9.59 -1.95 -0.96
N VAL A 118 -8.75 -2.40 -1.90
CA VAL A 118 -7.39 -2.89 -1.65
C VAL A 118 -6.42 -2.16 -2.54
N VAL A 119 -5.34 -1.63 -1.97
CA VAL A 119 -4.24 -0.97 -2.70
C VAL A 119 -2.98 -1.82 -2.57
N ILE A 120 -2.40 -2.23 -3.69
CA ILE A 120 -1.17 -3.02 -3.74
C ILE A 120 -0.01 -2.12 -4.16
N ILE A 121 1.08 -2.14 -3.40
CA ILE A 121 2.23 -1.25 -3.62
C ILE A 121 3.53 -2.02 -3.90
N PHE A 122 3.64 -3.27 -3.43
CA PHE A 122 4.88 -4.04 -3.60
C PHE A 122 5.08 -4.53 -5.03
N ASN A 123 6.32 -4.48 -5.48
CA ASN A 123 6.69 -4.71 -6.88
C ASN A 123 6.79 -6.20 -7.26
N PRO A 124 6.45 -6.52 -8.52
CA PRO A 124 5.92 -5.63 -9.57
C PRO A 124 4.41 -5.42 -9.39
N ALA A 125 4.01 -4.21 -9.02
CA ALA A 125 2.68 -3.88 -8.50
C ALA A 125 1.54 -4.29 -9.45
N ASP A 126 1.71 -4.15 -10.76
CA ASP A 126 0.69 -4.53 -11.75
C ASP A 126 0.39 -6.04 -11.70
N LEU A 127 1.44 -6.87 -11.58
CA LEU A 127 1.29 -8.32 -11.53
C LEU A 127 0.81 -8.78 -10.15
N THR A 128 1.37 -8.26 -9.07
CA THR A 128 0.94 -8.61 -7.71
C THR A 128 -0.49 -8.16 -7.44
N GLY A 129 -0.91 -7.01 -7.98
CA GLY A 129 -2.30 -6.57 -7.94
C GLY A 129 -3.23 -7.49 -8.71
N LEU A 130 -2.85 -7.91 -9.91
CA LEU A 130 -3.62 -8.88 -10.71
C LEU A 130 -3.75 -10.24 -9.99
N VAL A 131 -2.66 -10.75 -9.43
CA VAL A 131 -2.66 -12.01 -8.67
C VAL A 131 -3.58 -11.89 -7.44
N THR A 132 -3.45 -10.81 -6.66
CA THR A 132 -4.34 -10.56 -5.52
C THR A 132 -5.82 -10.52 -5.96
N LEU A 133 -6.14 -9.85 -7.06
CA LEU A 133 -7.50 -9.80 -7.61
C LEU A 133 -8.03 -11.19 -7.94
N LEU A 134 -7.25 -12.01 -8.64
CA LEU A 134 -7.65 -13.35 -9.08
C LEU A 134 -7.96 -14.29 -7.90
N TYR A 135 -7.18 -14.20 -6.82
CA TYR A 135 -7.34 -15.09 -5.67
C TYR A 135 -8.29 -14.56 -4.60
N SER A 136 -8.54 -13.24 -4.54
CA SER A 136 -9.44 -12.64 -3.55
C SER A 136 -10.93 -12.80 -3.89
N GLY A 137 -11.27 -12.98 -5.16
CA GLY A 137 -12.66 -12.98 -5.61
C GLY A 137 -13.32 -11.61 -5.63
N LEU A 138 -12.54 -10.54 -5.46
CA LEU A 138 -13.01 -9.15 -5.53
C LEU A 138 -13.29 -8.74 -6.99
N LYS A 139 -14.00 -7.62 -7.14
CA LYS A 139 -14.22 -6.99 -8.45
C LYS A 139 -12.98 -6.17 -8.85
N PRO A 140 -12.70 -6.01 -10.16
CA PRO A 140 -11.58 -5.16 -10.61
C PRO A 140 -11.59 -3.74 -10.05
N SER A 141 -12.77 -3.16 -9.80
CA SER A 141 -12.91 -1.83 -9.20
C SER A 141 -12.53 -1.74 -7.73
N GLN A 142 -12.33 -2.87 -7.05
CA GLN A 142 -11.97 -2.93 -5.64
C GLN A 142 -10.46 -3.12 -5.41
N VAL A 143 -9.68 -3.35 -6.46
CA VAL A 143 -8.22 -3.52 -6.34
C VAL A 143 -7.53 -2.53 -7.24
N THR A 144 -6.62 -1.74 -6.66
CA THR A 144 -5.77 -0.82 -7.40
C THR A 144 -4.31 -1.04 -7.06
N THR A 145 -3.45 -0.63 -7.98
CA THR A 145 -2.00 -0.65 -7.80
C THR A 145 -1.45 0.77 -7.79
N LEU A 146 -0.36 1.01 -7.07
CA LEU A 146 0.22 2.34 -6.97
C LEU A 146 1.24 2.57 -8.09
N ALA A 147 0.86 3.38 -9.09
CA ALA A 147 1.76 3.88 -10.14
C ALA A 147 1.84 5.42 -10.17
N ALA A 148 1.06 6.13 -9.39
CA ALA A 148 1.05 7.60 -9.34
C ALA A 148 2.42 8.23 -9.03
N LEU A 149 3.30 7.51 -8.33
CA LEU A 149 4.66 7.96 -8.02
C LEU A 149 5.49 8.26 -9.27
N ASP A 150 5.32 7.53 -10.36
CA ASP A 150 6.07 7.78 -11.60
C ASP A 150 5.67 9.11 -12.23
N SER A 151 4.39 9.46 -12.22
CA SER A 151 3.89 10.76 -12.67
C SER A 151 4.45 11.91 -11.83
N THR A 152 4.49 11.76 -10.51
CA THR A 152 5.06 12.80 -9.62
C THR A 152 6.58 12.90 -9.75
N ARG A 153 7.28 11.82 -10.04
CA ARG A 153 8.72 11.84 -10.37
C ARG A 153 9.00 12.59 -11.67
N LEU A 154 8.20 12.35 -12.71
CA LEU A 154 8.27 13.11 -13.95
C LEU A 154 8.04 14.61 -13.70
N GLN A 155 6.98 14.95 -12.99
CA GLN A 155 6.65 16.31 -12.61
C GLN A 155 7.82 17.01 -11.87
N SER A 156 8.41 16.32 -10.89
CA SER A 156 9.57 16.84 -10.15
C SER A 156 10.80 17.03 -11.03
N ALA A 157 11.08 16.10 -11.95
CA ALA A 157 12.20 16.21 -12.86
C ALA A 157 12.04 17.38 -13.83
N LEU A 158 10.84 17.59 -14.36
CA LEU A 158 10.52 18.72 -15.23
C LEU A 158 10.62 20.06 -14.47
N ALA A 159 10.09 20.13 -13.26
CA ALA A 159 10.19 21.34 -12.42
C ALA A 159 11.65 21.73 -12.18
N LYS A 160 12.49 20.76 -11.84
CA LYS A 160 13.95 20.97 -11.68
C LYS A 160 14.61 21.44 -12.98
N LYS A 161 14.24 20.84 -14.12
CA LYS A 161 14.81 21.21 -15.44
C LYS A 161 14.45 22.63 -15.85
N PHE A 162 13.22 23.06 -15.58
CA PHE A 162 12.71 24.38 -15.96
C PHE A 162 12.95 25.46 -14.88
N GLY A 163 13.45 25.11 -13.71
CA GLY A 163 13.71 26.04 -12.60
C GLY A 163 12.42 26.62 -12.00
N VAL A 164 11.34 25.85 -11.97
CA VAL A 164 10.03 26.26 -11.44
C VAL A 164 9.63 25.36 -10.28
N MET A 165 8.58 25.75 -9.53
CA MET A 165 8.01 24.89 -8.49
C MET A 165 7.24 23.71 -9.08
N GLN A 166 7.22 22.58 -8.39
CA GLN A 166 6.58 21.35 -8.87
C GLN A 166 5.09 21.55 -9.18
N ASN A 167 4.37 22.34 -8.40
CA ASN A 167 2.95 22.63 -8.61
C ASN A 167 2.66 23.51 -9.85
N GLN A 168 3.68 24.10 -10.46
CA GLN A 168 3.56 24.85 -11.72
C GLN A 168 3.64 23.94 -12.95
N ILE A 169 4.06 22.69 -12.77
CA ILE A 169 4.02 21.67 -13.82
C ILE A 169 2.69 20.92 -13.74
N THR A 170 1.86 21.05 -14.75
CA THR A 170 0.53 20.43 -14.81
C THR A 170 0.42 19.54 -16.04
N GLY A 171 -0.51 18.58 -15.99
CA GLY A 171 -0.83 17.71 -17.13
C GLY A 171 0.14 16.57 -17.37
N CYS A 172 1.24 16.46 -16.63
CA CYS A 172 2.15 15.33 -16.82
C CYS A 172 1.61 14.05 -16.15
N ALA A 173 1.71 12.97 -16.91
CA ALA A 173 1.27 11.65 -16.47
C ALA A 173 2.15 10.56 -17.09
N THR A 174 2.25 9.44 -16.39
CA THR A 174 2.87 8.22 -16.90
C THR A 174 1.84 7.10 -16.90
N TYR A 175 1.86 6.26 -17.93
CA TYR A 175 0.96 5.13 -18.09
C TYR A 175 1.73 3.89 -18.51
N GLY A 176 1.18 2.71 -18.21
CA GLY A 176 1.77 1.42 -18.57
C GLY A 176 2.63 0.82 -17.47
N GLY A 177 3.36 -0.24 -17.83
CA GLY A 177 4.20 -0.99 -16.89
C GLY A 177 5.36 -0.15 -16.35
N HIS A 178 5.70 -0.36 -15.08
CA HIS A 178 6.79 0.32 -14.40
C HIS A 178 8.15 -0.16 -14.94
N GLY A 179 8.64 0.46 -16.01
CA GLY A 179 9.90 0.10 -16.70
C GLY A 179 10.03 0.74 -18.08
N GLU A 180 10.73 0.07 -18.99
CA GLU A 180 11.04 0.58 -20.36
C GLU A 180 9.78 0.79 -21.23
N GLN A 181 8.67 0.17 -20.88
CA GLN A 181 7.41 0.27 -21.62
C GLN A 181 6.49 1.38 -21.09
N MET A 182 6.98 2.21 -20.18
CA MET A 182 6.21 3.31 -19.62
C MET A 182 6.00 4.41 -20.68
N ALA A 183 4.76 4.75 -20.94
CA ALA A 183 4.42 5.92 -21.77
C ALA A 183 4.42 7.18 -20.90
N VAL A 184 5.07 8.24 -21.39
CA VAL A 184 5.26 9.51 -20.69
C VAL A 184 4.54 10.61 -21.45
N PHE A 185 3.73 11.39 -20.71
CA PHE A 185 2.99 12.55 -21.23
C PHE A 185 3.33 13.78 -20.38
N ALA A 186 3.62 14.90 -21.06
CA ALA A 186 3.90 16.19 -20.43
C ALA A 186 3.48 17.34 -21.36
#